data_31f404d463bae2fe9b7f234051c71b96
#
_entry.id   31f404d463bae2fe9b7f234051c71b96
#
_cell.length_a   1.000
_cell.length_b   1.000
_cell.length_c   1.000
_cell.angle_alpha   90.00
_cell.angle_beta   90.00
_cell.angle_gamma   90.00
#
_symmetry.space_group_name_H-M   'P 1'
#
loop_
_entity.id
_entity.type
_entity.pdbx_description
1 polymer ?
#
loop_
_entity_poly.entity_id
_entity_poly.type
_entity_poly.pdbx_seq_one_letter_code
_entity_poly.pdbx_strand_id
1 'polypeptide(L)'
;MLVELILLERVEKLGQMGQLVRVKPGFARNYLLPQQKALRATKENLTYFESRRAQLEATNLERRSEATEVGGKLEGLSVVVIRQAGESGQLYGSVSARDIAEAVTGAGFTIEKRQVVLERPIKSLGLHPVRLVLHPEVSVTVTANVAQSAEEADMQAKGIDPLRRREEEDEEAERRAEAPTAPAASTPPDRARREAGAR
;
A
#
# COMPACT_ATOMS: atom_id res chain seq x y z
N MET A 1 38.29 2.68 -0.93
CA MET A 1 38.50 2.72 -2.40
C MET A 1 37.13 2.69 -3.08
N LEU A 2 36.95 3.46 -4.16
CA LEU A 2 35.74 3.41 -5.00
C LEU A 2 36.01 2.59 -6.25
N VAL A 3 35.00 1.95 -6.80
CA VAL A 3 35.10 1.17 -8.05
C VAL A 3 34.40 1.95 -9.16
N GLU A 4 35.06 2.09 -10.28
CA GLU A 4 34.50 2.72 -11.48
C GLU A 4 33.76 1.68 -12.32
N LEU A 5 32.53 2.01 -12.68
CA LEU A 5 31.60 1.16 -13.44
C LEU A 5 30.95 1.96 -14.58
N ILE A 6 30.60 1.25 -15.65
CA ILE A 6 29.77 1.75 -16.76
C ILE A 6 28.36 1.22 -16.53
N LEU A 7 27.34 2.08 -16.51
CA LEU A 7 25.97 1.67 -16.40
C LEU A 7 25.45 1.13 -17.75
N LEU A 8 24.87 -0.07 -17.74
CA LEU A 8 24.21 -0.68 -18.90
C LEU A 8 22.74 -0.28 -19.01
N GLU A 9 22.14 0.09 -17.87
CA GLU A 9 20.79 0.61 -17.76
C GLU A 9 20.75 1.80 -16.81
N ARG A 10 19.70 2.59 -16.85
CA ARG A 10 19.49 3.66 -15.86
C ARG A 10 19.29 3.07 -14.48
N VAL A 11 20.01 3.58 -13.49
CA VAL A 11 19.85 3.22 -12.08
C VAL A 11 19.42 4.47 -11.31
N GLU A 12 18.30 4.37 -10.58
CA GLU A 12 17.79 5.47 -9.76
C GLU A 12 18.87 5.95 -8.76
N LYS A 13 19.06 7.25 -8.65
CA LYS A 13 20.04 7.93 -7.78
C LYS A 13 21.52 7.72 -8.14
N LEU A 14 21.83 7.00 -9.22
CA LEU A 14 23.22 6.80 -9.68
C LEU A 14 23.52 7.51 -11.00
N GLY A 15 22.72 7.27 -12.03
CA GLY A 15 22.95 7.86 -13.34
C GLY A 15 22.21 7.17 -14.47
N GLN A 16 22.51 7.63 -15.68
CA GLN A 16 21.89 7.12 -16.91
C GLN A 16 22.75 6.03 -17.56
N MET A 17 22.17 5.34 -18.54
CA MET A 17 22.89 4.35 -19.35
C MET A 17 24.11 4.96 -20.03
N GLY A 18 25.24 4.22 -20.02
CA GLY A 18 26.52 4.65 -20.58
C GLY A 18 27.34 5.59 -19.70
N GLN A 19 26.81 6.01 -18.55
CA GLN A 19 27.53 6.89 -17.65
C GLN A 19 28.56 6.13 -16.81
N LEU A 20 29.75 6.72 -16.69
CA LEU A 20 30.77 6.25 -15.76
C LEU A 20 30.46 6.72 -14.36
N VAL A 21 30.30 5.77 -13.45
CA VAL A 21 29.96 6.04 -12.05
C VAL A 21 30.97 5.43 -11.08
N ARG A 22 31.23 6.15 -9.99
CA ARG A 22 32.09 5.68 -8.91
C ARG A 22 31.25 5.26 -7.71
N VAL A 23 31.30 3.97 -7.37
CA VAL A 23 30.47 3.39 -6.30
C VAL A 23 31.30 2.65 -5.26
N LYS A 24 30.70 2.40 -4.08
CA LYS A 24 31.33 1.58 -3.05
C LYS A 24 31.48 0.13 -3.54
N PRO A 25 32.59 -0.58 -3.20
CA PRO A 25 32.86 -1.92 -3.72
C PRO A 25 31.81 -2.96 -3.32
N GLY A 26 31.17 -2.82 -2.15
CA GLY A 26 30.07 -3.69 -1.73
C GLY A 26 28.85 -3.55 -2.63
N PHE A 27 28.44 -2.33 -2.97
CA PHE A 27 27.31 -2.08 -3.85
C PHE A 27 27.57 -2.57 -5.30
N ALA A 28 28.79 -2.35 -5.78
CA ALA A 28 29.22 -2.87 -7.08
C ALA A 28 29.12 -4.39 -7.14
N ARG A 29 29.72 -5.08 -6.15
CA ARG A 29 29.86 -6.54 -6.13
C ARG A 29 28.56 -7.28 -5.84
N ASN A 30 27.71 -6.73 -4.93
CA ASN A 30 26.52 -7.42 -4.45
C ASN A 30 25.24 -7.08 -5.23
N TYR A 31 25.23 -5.94 -5.94
CA TYR A 31 24.02 -5.47 -6.63
C TYR A 31 24.25 -5.23 -8.13
N LEU A 32 25.15 -4.30 -8.51
CA LEU A 32 25.26 -3.85 -9.90
C LEU A 32 25.81 -4.92 -10.84
N LEU A 33 26.88 -5.60 -10.45
CA LEU A 33 27.54 -6.63 -11.28
C LEU A 33 26.72 -7.92 -11.38
N PRO A 34 26.18 -8.49 -10.27
CA PRO A 34 25.38 -9.72 -10.36
C PRO A 34 24.07 -9.54 -11.13
N GLN A 35 23.47 -8.36 -11.08
CA GLN A 35 22.24 -8.06 -11.81
C GLN A 35 22.51 -7.57 -13.25
N GLN A 36 23.76 -7.56 -13.69
CA GLN A 36 24.17 -7.09 -15.03
C GLN A 36 23.73 -5.66 -15.36
N LYS A 37 23.56 -4.82 -14.33
CA LYS A 37 23.19 -3.40 -14.48
C LYS A 37 24.37 -2.50 -14.79
N ALA A 38 25.58 -2.97 -14.53
CA ALA A 38 26.81 -2.26 -14.82
C ALA A 38 27.97 -3.22 -15.15
N LEU A 39 28.94 -2.71 -15.86
CA LEU A 39 30.22 -3.37 -16.12
C LEU A 39 31.36 -2.60 -15.47
N ARG A 40 32.50 -3.27 -15.20
CA ARG A 40 33.72 -2.58 -14.76
C ARG A 40 34.22 -1.68 -15.87
N ALA A 41 34.66 -0.48 -15.51
CA ALA A 41 35.19 0.50 -16.46
C ALA A 41 36.61 0.11 -16.93
N THR A 42 36.69 -0.91 -17.78
CA THR A 42 37.93 -1.29 -18.51
C THR A 42 37.82 -0.84 -19.95
N LYS A 43 38.94 -0.65 -20.61
CA LYS A 43 38.94 -0.26 -22.04
C LYS A 43 38.18 -1.25 -22.91
N GLU A 44 38.32 -2.54 -22.65
CA GLU A 44 37.59 -3.62 -23.34
C GLU A 44 36.08 -3.53 -23.14
N ASN A 45 35.64 -3.24 -21.92
CA ASN A 45 34.22 -3.10 -21.61
C ASN A 45 33.61 -1.80 -22.18
N LEU A 46 34.41 -0.75 -22.35
CA LEU A 46 34.00 0.46 -23.05
C LEU A 46 33.69 0.18 -24.51
N THR A 47 34.61 -0.47 -25.24
CA THR A 47 34.40 -0.85 -26.65
C THR A 47 33.25 -1.84 -26.81
N TYR A 48 33.12 -2.78 -25.86
CA TYR A 48 31.97 -3.70 -25.82
C TYR A 48 30.63 -2.95 -25.63
N PHE A 49 30.59 -1.99 -24.72
CA PHE A 49 29.40 -1.16 -24.49
C PHE A 49 29.05 -0.35 -25.76
N GLU A 50 30.03 0.31 -26.38
CA GLU A 50 29.82 1.09 -27.59
C GLU A 50 29.24 0.24 -28.73
N SER A 51 29.73 -0.97 -28.92
CA SER A 51 29.22 -1.89 -29.96
C SER A 51 27.77 -2.34 -29.71
N ARG A 52 27.32 -2.40 -28.46
CA ARG A 52 25.96 -2.83 -28.07
C ARG A 52 25.03 -1.73 -27.68
N ARG A 53 25.50 -0.50 -27.65
CA ARG A 53 24.74 0.66 -27.18
C ARG A 53 23.36 0.78 -27.86
N ALA A 54 23.31 0.71 -29.18
CA ALA A 54 22.07 0.81 -29.94
C ALA A 54 21.07 -0.30 -29.58
N GLN A 55 21.56 -1.53 -29.37
CA GLN A 55 20.73 -2.66 -28.98
C GLN A 55 20.18 -2.50 -27.55
N LEU A 56 21.03 -2.04 -26.62
CA LEU A 56 20.63 -1.78 -25.23
C LEU A 56 19.61 -0.63 -25.15
N GLU A 57 19.79 0.43 -25.94
CA GLU A 57 18.85 1.55 -26.04
C GLU A 57 17.49 1.07 -26.57
N ALA A 58 17.47 0.26 -27.65
CA ALA A 58 16.23 -0.30 -28.19
C ALA A 58 15.48 -1.16 -27.16
N THR A 59 16.19 -2.11 -26.52
CA THR A 59 15.59 -2.97 -25.49
C THR A 59 15.08 -2.17 -24.28
N ASN A 60 15.81 -1.12 -23.88
CA ASN A 60 15.37 -0.25 -22.78
C ASN A 60 14.10 0.54 -23.15
N LEU A 61 14.00 0.97 -24.38
CA LEU A 61 12.84 1.70 -24.90
C LEU A 61 11.59 0.80 -24.97
N GLU A 62 11.76 -0.45 -25.41
CA GLU A 62 10.69 -1.47 -25.41
C GLU A 62 10.20 -1.73 -23.99
N ARG A 63 11.09 -2.04 -23.05
CA ARG A 63 10.74 -2.28 -21.64
C ARG A 63 10.08 -1.06 -20.99
N ARG A 64 10.50 0.15 -21.35
CA ARG A 64 9.89 1.37 -20.88
C ARG A 64 8.46 1.53 -21.40
N SER A 65 8.21 1.24 -22.68
CA SER A 65 6.86 1.34 -23.26
C SER A 65 5.92 0.34 -22.61
N GLU A 66 6.35 -0.92 -22.45
CA GLU A 66 5.59 -1.95 -21.72
C GLU A 66 5.28 -1.53 -20.29
N ALA A 67 6.29 -1.01 -19.56
CA ALA A 67 6.13 -0.53 -18.21
C ALA A 67 5.18 0.67 -18.12
N THR A 68 5.15 1.54 -19.14
CA THR A 68 4.22 2.68 -19.19
C THR A 68 2.78 2.24 -19.43
N GLU A 69 2.56 1.25 -20.31
CA GLU A 69 1.23 0.69 -20.54
C GLU A 69 0.67 0.00 -19.29
N VAL A 70 1.49 -0.83 -18.63
CA VAL A 70 1.10 -1.47 -17.36
C VAL A 70 0.90 -0.41 -16.27
N GLY A 71 1.76 0.61 -16.23
CA GLY A 71 1.67 1.72 -15.31
C GLY A 71 0.35 2.48 -15.41
N GLY A 72 -0.08 2.79 -16.63
CA GLY A 72 -1.36 3.47 -16.87
C GLY A 72 -2.58 2.66 -16.39
N LYS A 73 -2.49 1.31 -16.41
CA LYS A 73 -3.54 0.44 -15.88
C LYS A 73 -3.51 0.32 -14.35
N LEU A 74 -2.34 0.50 -13.76
CA LEU A 74 -2.13 0.43 -12.30
C LEU A 74 -2.38 1.78 -11.62
N GLU A 75 -2.36 2.88 -12.35
CA GLU A 75 -2.57 4.21 -11.80
C GLU A 75 -3.99 4.35 -11.23
N GLY A 76 -4.07 4.70 -9.94
CA GLY A 76 -5.34 4.78 -9.23
C GLY A 76 -5.93 3.44 -8.78
N LEU A 77 -5.25 2.31 -9.00
CA LEU A 77 -5.70 1.02 -8.49
C LEU A 77 -5.68 1.02 -6.95
N SER A 78 -6.80 0.58 -6.36
CA SER A 78 -6.89 0.29 -4.93
C SER A 78 -6.82 -1.22 -4.72
N VAL A 79 -5.88 -1.66 -3.88
CA VAL A 79 -5.65 -3.08 -3.58
C VAL A 79 -5.98 -3.35 -2.13
N VAL A 80 -6.87 -4.30 -1.88
CA VAL A 80 -7.31 -4.66 -0.53
C VAL A 80 -6.36 -5.69 0.08
N VAL A 81 -5.91 -5.42 1.31
CA VAL A 81 -5.11 -6.33 2.12
C VAL A 81 -5.79 -6.55 3.46
N ILE A 82 -6.32 -7.75 3.68
CA ILE A 82 -7.02 -8.09 4.91
C ILE A 82 -6.01 -8.56 5.96
N ARG A 83 -5.98 -7.90 7.13
CA ARG A 83 -5.13 -8.24 8.28
C ARG A 83 -5.85 -7.96 9.59
N GLN A 84 -5.56 -8.76 10.62
CA GLN A 84 -6.09 -8.55 11.95
C GLN A 84 -5.47 -7.31 12.61
N ALA A 85 -6.31 -6.50 13.24
CA ALA A 85 -5.91 -5.32 13.99
C ALA A 85 -6.63 -5.25 15.34
N GLY A 86 -6.06 -4.49 16.27
CA GLY A 86 -6.68 -4.15 17.54
C GLY A 86 -7.71 -3.02 17.40
N GLU A 87 -8.40 -2.72 18.49
CA GLU A 87 -9.40 -1.65 18.58
C GLU A 87 -8.82 -0.26 18.24
N SER A 88 -7.55 -0.05 18.54
CA SER A 88 -6.81 1.18 18.20
C SER A 88 -6.45 1.30 16.71
N GLY A 89 -6.88 0.37 15.85
CA GLY A 89 -6.52 0.35 14.42
C GLY A 89 -5.08 -0.07 14.13
N GLN A 90 -4.33 -0.53 15.14
CA GLN A 90 -2.99 -1.07 14.93
C GLN A 90 -3.02 -2.55 14.57
N LEU A 91 -2.27 -2.95 13.56
CA LEU A 91 -2.19 -4.33 13.10
C LEU A 91 -1.43 -5.21 14.12
N TYR A 92 -1.90 -6.43 14.35
CA TYR A 92 -1.15 -7.48 15.05
C TYR A 92 -0.02 -8.04 14.16
N GLY A 93 0.77 -7.17 13.58
CA GLY A 93 1.82 -7.50 12.63
C GLY A 93 2.15 -6.31 11.74
N SER A 94 2.53 -6.59 10.51
CA SER A 94 2.80 -5.53 9.53
C SER A 94 2.51 -6.02 8.12
N VAL A 95 2.11 -5.11 7.25
CA VAL A 95 2.02 -5.37 5.81
C VAL A 95 3.36 -5.02 5.18
N SER A 96 3.96 -6.00 4.54
CA SER A 96 5.26 -5.88 3.87
C SER A 96 5.11 -5.67 2.36
N ALA A 97 6.21 -5.33 1.68
CA ALA A 97 6.25 -5.23 0.23
C ALA A 97 5.84 -6.52 -0.49
N ARG A 98 6.02 -7.68 0.15
CA ARG A 98 5.59 -8.97 -0.38
C ARG A 98 4.07 -9.11 -0.38
N ASP A 99 3.43 -8.74 0.72
CA ASP A 99 1.97 -8.83 0.85
C ASP A 99 1.27 -7.94 -0.19
N ILE A 100 1.84 -6.75 -0.43
CA ILE A 100 1.34 -5.84 -1.45
C ILE A 100 1.55 -6.41 -2.86
N ALA A 101 2.72 -6.98 -3.15
CA ALA A 101 2.97 -7.61 -4.43
C ALA A 101 2.01 -8.78 -4.70
N GLU A 102 1.72 -9.61 -3.68
CA GLU A 102 0.76 -10.70 -3.75
C GLU A 102 -0.67 -10.17 -3.99
N ALA A 103 -1.07 -9.09 -3.31
CA ALA A 103 -2.38 -8.47 -3.47
C ALA A 103 -2.57 -7.85 -4.87
N VAL A 104 -1.56 -7.15 -5.39
CA VAL A 104 -1.58 -6.61 -6.77
C VAL A 104 -1.57 -7.73 -7.80
N THR A 105 -0.87 -8.83 -7.53
CA THR A 105 -0.89 -10.02 -8.40
C THR A 105 -2.29 -10.66 -8.41
N GLY A 106 -2.96 -10.69 -7.28
CA GLY A 106 -4.37 -11.12 -7.18
C GLY A 106 -5.34 -10.23 -7.97
N ALA A 107 -5.02 -8.96 -8.17
CA ALA A 107 -5.77 -8.03 -9.02
C ALA A 107 -5.47 -8.18 -10.53
N GLY A 108 -4.60 -9.15 -10.91
CA GLY A 108 -4.32 -9.50 -12.31
C GLY A 108 -3.04 -8.88 -12.88
N PHE A 109 -2.20 -8.26 -12.06
CA PHE A 109 -0.93 -7.66 -12.50
C PHE A 109 0.25 -8.40 -11.88
N THR A 110 1.14 -8.93 -12.71
CA THR A 110 2.34 -9.62 -12.22
C THR A 110 3.39 -8.60 -11.77
N ILE A 111 3.61 -8.51 -10.45
CA ILE A 111 4.57 -7.59 -9.85
C ILE A 111 5.52 -8.33 -8.91
N GLU A 112 6.81 -8.03 -9.01
CA GLU A 112 7.81 -8.55 -8.10
C GLU A 112 7.89 -7.71 -6.81
N LYS A 113 8.21 -8.36 -5.68
CA LYS A 113 8.48 -7.69 -4.41
C LYS A 113 9.49 -6.52 -4.52
N ARG A 114 10.47 -6.63 -5.43
CA ARG A 114 11.51 -5.61 -5.62
C ARG A 114 10.99 -4.32 -6.25
N GLN A 115 9.86 -4.41 -6.94
CA GLN A 115 9.20 -3.27 -7.58
C GLN A 115 8.36 -2.45 -6.60
N VAL A 116 8.03 -3.04 -5.44
CA VAL A 116 7.28 -2.36 -4.37
C VAL A 116 8.25 -1.61 -3.47
N VAL A 117 8.17 -0.29 -3.46
CA VAL A 117 8.99 0.57 -2.62
C VAL A 117 8.20 1.02 -1.42
N LEU A 118 8.53 0.45 -0.26
CA LEU A 118 8.01 0.84 1.05
C LEU A 118 9.16 1.36 1.90
N GLU A 119 9.03 2.58 2.40
CA GLU A 119 10.01 3.14 3.35
C GLU A 119 9.94 2.42 4.69
N ARG A 120 8.73 2.10 5.14
CA ARG A 120 8.47 1.35 6.37
C ARG A 120 7.33 0.37 6.15
N PRO A 121 7.34 -0.80 6.81
CA PRO A 121 6.18 -1.70 6.82
C PRO A 121 4.95 -0.99 7.39
N ILE A 122 3.78 -1.22 6.78
CA ILE A 122 2.51 -0.64 7.22
C ILE A 122 2.06 -1.37 8.48
N LYS A 123 1.66 -0.63 9.52
CA LYS A 123 1.24 -1.15 10.82
C LYS A 123 -0.13 -0.68 11.27
N SER A 124 -0.81 0.14 10.49
CA SER A 124 -2.14 0.68 10.78
C SER A 124 -3.14 0.35 9.68
N LEU A 125 -4.42 0.30 10.06
CA LEU A 125 -5.52 0.22 9.10
C LEU A 125 -5.64 1.52 8.29
N GLY A 126 -6.30 1.44 7.14
CA GLY A 126 -6.60 2.60 6.30
C GLY A 126 -5.98 2.53 4.91
N LEU A 127 -6.05 3.67 4.22
CA LEU A 127 -5.55 3.84 2.85
C LEU A 127 -4.09 4.32 2.89
N HIS A 128 -3.20 3.53 2.32
CA HIS A 128 -1.76 3.84 2.28
C HIS A 128 -1.30 3.94 0.83
N PRO A 129 -0.74 5.09 0.40
CA PRO A 129 -0.13 5.21 -0.90
C PRO A 129 1.18 4.43 -0.94
N VAL A 130 1.32 3.56 -1.92
CA VAL A 130 2.50 2.72 -2.14
C VAL A 130 3.07 2.97 -3.52
N ARG A 131 4.35 3.26 -3.58
CA ARG A 131 5.05 3.47 -4.84
C ARG A 131 5.51 2.14 -5.43
N LEU A 132 5.10 1.88 -6.66
CA LEU A 132 5.56 0.77 -7.49
C LEU A 132 6.55 1.28 -8.54
N VAL A 133 7.72 0.68 -8.63
CA VAL A 133 8.73 0.99 -9.64
C VAL A 133 8.74 -0.14 -10.65
N LEU A 134 8.06 0.06 -11.76
CA LEU A 134 7.98 -0.92 -12.86
C LEU A 134 9.25 -0.89 -13.72
N HIS A 135 9.75 0.32 -13.95
CA HIS A 135 11.00 0.56 -14.69
C HIS A 135 11.78 1.69 -14.00
N PRO A 136 13.10 1.81 -14.13
CA PRO A 136 13.88 2.90 -13.55
C PRO A 136 13.38 4.31 -13.91
N GLU A 137 12.61 4.44 -14.99
CA GLU A 137 12.00 5.69 -15.45
C GLU A 137 10.48 5.77 -15.21
N VAL A 138 9.83 4.64 -14.87
CA VAL A 138 8.37 4.56 -14.72
C VAL A 138 8.04 4.10 -13.31
N SER A 139 7.46 5.00 -12.54
CA SER A 139 6.93 4.68 -11.20
C SER A 139 5.49 5.13 -11.09
N VAL A 140 4.66 4.31 -10.46
CA VAL A 140 3.22 4.52 -10.28
C VAL A 140 2.89 4.42 -8.81
N THR A 141 1.91 5.18 -8.36
CA THR A 141 1.40 5.10 -6.98
C THR A 141 0.09 4.32 -6.98
N VAL A 142 0.04 3.27 -6.17
CA VAL A 142 -1.14 2.43 -5.94
C VAL A 142 -1.59 2.62 -4.50
N THR A 143 -2.88 2.59 -4.26
CA THR A 143 -3.43 2.70 -2.90
C THR A 143 -3.59 1.30 -2.30
N ALA A 144 -2.84 1.00 -1.24
CA ALA A 144 -3.06 -0.19 -0.44
C ALA A 144 -4.13 0.10 0.62
N ASN A 145 -5.29 -0.55 0.50
CA ASN A 145 -6.38 -0.49 1.46
C ASN A 145 -6.22 -1.63 2.47
N VAL A 146 -5.79 -1.30 3.67
CA VAL A 146 -5.57 -2.27 4.76
C VAL A 146 -6.77 -2.26 5.69
N ALA A 147 -7.51 -3.38 5.75
CA ALA A 147 -8.74 -3.53 6.52
C ALA A 147 -8.77 -4.85 7.29
N GLN A 148 -9.66 -4.97 8.27
CA GLN A 148 -9.90 -6.22 9.01
C GLN A 148 -10.84 -7.15 8.24
N SER A 149 -11.79 -6.58 7.51
CA SER A 149 -12.78 -7.30 6.71
C SER A 149 -12.97 -6.66 5.35
N ALA A 150 -13.60 -7.40 4.42
CA ALA A 150 -13.94 -6.87 3.11
C ALA A 150 -14.94 -5.69 3.20
N GLU A 151 -15.86 -5.74 4.15
CA GLU A 151 -16.85 -4.69 4.39
C GLU A 151 -16.19 -3.37 4.85
N GLU A 152 -15.19 -3.47 5.74
CA GLU A 152 -14.39 -2.32 6.15
C GLU A 152 -13.59 -1.72 4.99
N ALA A 153 -13.03 -2.57 4.13
CA ALA A 153 -12.32 -2.12 2.95
C ALA A 153 -13.23 -1.31 2.01
N ASP A 154 -14.49 -1.76 1.83
CA ASP A 154 -15.47 -1.05 1.02
C ASP A 154 -15.90 0.30 1.65
N MET A 155 -16.00 0.36 2.97
CA MET A 155 -16.28 1.61 3.68
C MET A 155 -15.13 2.60 3.56
N GLN A 156 -13.90 2.14 3.73
CA GLN A 156 -12.70 2.95 3.57
C GLN A 156 -12.55 3.46 2.13
N ALA A 157 -12.87 2.64 1.13
CA ALA A 157 -12.89 3.05 -0.27
C ALA A 157 -13.90 4.18 -0.56
N LYS A 158 -15.01 4.22 0.21
CA LYS A 158 -16.02 5.29 0.15
C LYS A 158 -15.66 6.53 1.00
N GLY A 159 -14.48 6.54 1.63
CA GLY A 159 -14.02 7.62 2.48
C GLY A 159 -14.63 7.66 3.88
N ILE A 160 -15.28 6.57 4.31
CA ILE A 160 -15.82 6.41 5.66
C ILE A 160 -14.73 5.75 6.51
N ASP A 161 -14.31 6.42 7.58
CA ASP A 161 -13.36 5.85 8.53
C ASP A 161 -14.10 4.89 9.49
N PRO A 162 -13.82 3.57 9.41
CA PRO A 162 -14.54 2.59 10.24
C PRO A 162 -14.24 2.74 11.74
N LEU A 163 -13.09 3.33 12.09
CA LEU A 163 -12.73 3.58 13.49
C LEU A 163 -13.58 4.69 14.09
N ARG A 164 -13.75 5.81 13.39
CA ARG A 164 -14.62 6.90 13.81
C ARG A 164 -16.06 6.46 13.94
N ARG A 165 -16.53 5.63 13.01
CA ARG A 165 -17.89 5.12 13.09
C ARG A 165 -18.12 4.22 14.29
N ARG A 166 -17.15 3.38 14.67
CA ARG A 166 -17.23 2.57 15.90
C ARG A 166 -17.23 3.44 17.15
N GLU A 167 -16.37 4.44 17.21
CA GLU A 167 -16.33 5.41 18.32
C GLU A 167 -17.69 6.14 18.45
N GLU A 168 -18.29 6.57 17.34
CA GLU A 168 -19.60 7.21 17.32
C GLU A 168 -20.73 6.25 17.73
N GLU A 169 -20.71 4.99 17.29
CA GLU A 169 -21.66 3.95 17.65
C GLU A 169 -21.52 3.57 19.15
N ASP A 170 -20.31 3.50 19.68
CA ASP A 170 -20.05 3.22 21.10
C ASP A 170 -20.47 4.41 21.99
N GLU A 171 -20.18 5.65 21.60
CA GLU A 171 -20.66 6.84 22.30
C GLU A 171 -22.20 6.96 22.28
N GLU A 172 -22.82 6.60 21.16
CA GLU A 172 -24.29 6.61 21.07
C GLU A 172 -24.93 5.49 21.91
N ALA A 173 -24.27 4.32 21.96
CA ALA A 173 -24.68 3.22 22.83
C ALA A 173 -24.53 3.58 24.32
N GLU A 174 -23.44 4.22 24.72
CA GLU A 174 -23.24 4.72 26.09
C GLU A 174 -24.28 5.78 26.47
N ARG A 175 -24.54 6.76 25.61
CA ARG A 175 -25.59 7.77 25.83
C ARG A 175 -26.98 7.16 25.94
N ARG A 176 -27.23 6.06 25.20
CA ARG A 176 -28.50 5.35 25.24
C ARG A 176 -28.66 4.50 26.51
N ALA A 177 -27.53 3.98 27.04
CA ALA A 177 -27.48 3.26 28.29
C ALA A 177 -27.62 4.19 29.51
N GLU A 178 -27.13 5.43 29.38
CA GLU A 178 -27.15 6.45 30.45
C GLU A 178 -28.45 7.26 30.47
N ALA A 179 -29.34 7.12 29.46
CA ALA A 179 -30.65 7.74 29.46
C ALA A 179 -31.50 7.16 30.61
N PRO A 180 -31.93 7.98 31.59
CA PRO A 180 -32.69 7.49 32.74
C PRO A 180 -33.99 6.86 32.27
N THR A 181 -34.16 5.58 32.57
CA THR A 181 -35.46 4.90 32.46
C THR A 181 -36.49 5.73 33.22
N ALA A 182 -37.35 6.41 32.49
CA ALA A 182 -38.49 7.11 33.09
C ALA A 182 -39.27 6.12 33.96
N PRO A 183 -39.63 6.50 35.23
CA PRO A 183 -40.34 5.60 36.09
C PRO A 183 -41.73 5.33 35.50
N ALA A 184 -42.06 4.06 35.43
CA ALA A 184 -43.35 3.57 34.99
C ALA A 184 -44.45 4.33 35.75
N ALA A 185 -45.33 4.94 34.98
CA ALA A 185 -46.51 5.65 35.49
C ALA A 185 -47.31 4.75 36.46
N SER A 186 -47.36 5.18 37.70
CA SER A 186 -48.17 4.59 38.74
C SER A 186 -49.64 4.63 38.30
N THR A 187 -50.26 3.49 38.21
CA THR A 187 -51.70 3.30 38.08
C THR A 187 -52.42 3.99 39.23
N PRO A 188 -53.44 4.86 38.98
CA PRO A 188 -54.20 5.44 40.05
C PRO A 188 -55.12 4.39 40.68
N PRO A 189 -55.31 4.38 42.04
CA PRO A 189 -56.14 3.42 42.67
C PRO A 189 -57.62 3.72 42.36
N ASP A 190 -58.36 2.67 42.01
CA ASP A 190 -59.80 2.59 41.87
C ASP A 190 -60.53 2.98 43.25
N ARG A 191 -61.15 4.16 43.26
CA ARG A 191 -61.97 4.64 44.39
C ARG A 191 -63.28 5.10 43.82
N ALA A 192 -64.23 4.19 43.71
CA ALA A 192 -65.64 4.54 43.80
C ALA A 192 -66.50 3.30 43.57
N ARG A 193 -66.74 2.54 44.64
CA ARG A 193 -67.96 1.75 44.77
C ARG A 193 -68.40 1.70 46.25
N ARG A 194 -68.97 2.74 46.68
CA ARG A 194 -69.96 2.70 47.83
C ARG A 194 -71.02 3.71 47.59
N GLU A 195 -72.19 3.18 47.82
CA GLU A 195 -73.43 3.86 48.06
C GLU A 195 -74.37 4.11 46.88
N ALA A 196 -75.33 3.21 46.74
CA ALA A 196 -76.72 3.52 47.11
C ALA A 196 -77.53 2.26 47.05
N GLY A 197 -77.82 1.71 48.22
CA GLY A 197 -78.95 0.87 48.49
C GLY A 197 -80.14 1.74 48.87
N ALA A 198 -81.27 1.17 48.84
CA ALA A 198 -82.60 1.58 49.37
C ALA A 198 -83.52 2.23 48.32
N ARG A 199 -84.35 1.51 47.78
CA ARG A 199 -85.80 1.28 47.97
C ARG A 199 -86.38 0.53 46.79
#